data_e3901e356ef2c143080ab578696e7667
#
_entry.id   e3901e356ef2c143080ab578696e7667
#
_cell.length_a   1.000
_cell.length_b   1.000
_cell.length_c   1.000
_cell.angle_alpha   90.00
_cell.angle_beta   90.00
_cell.angle_gamma   90.00
#
_symmetry.space_group_name_H-M   'P 1'
#
loop_
_entity.id
_entity.type
_entity.pdbx_description
1 polymer ?
#
loop_
_entity_poly.entity_id
_entity_poly.type
_entity_poly.pdbx_seq_one_letter_code
_entity_poly.pdbx_strand_id
1 'polypeptide(L)'
;KYCTLFAKSLKNNHNLRKMKQGDVRNNDVSIFYRQLEIKYPHPKTFNKVLTSITSFYKFLIEIEELDIKNPFKNCSRKQVLTGDNLILTKDEFEKIIAAVESKSSFQHTRTNGRRDYVYETWMFNAFKLFLLVGGRREEVLSLKWSDIIQGNNGVLFFQFRNLKVERLGNKNTPKKYSPINEDLLKLLKEMGYDQMKGKNVKLIDPENTYTINTIMEKVSRSFTHFRKAAGIETPFTLKHLRKTYLTWVFHTMGSDTKLLSSHTSMKVLENHYINPLLLNVEEEKLMKVKVFG
;
A
#
# COMPACT_ATOMS: atom_id res chain seq x y z
N LYS A 1 -2.81 -2.83 -22.20
CA LYS A 1 -4.04 -2.17 -21.71
C LYS A 1 -4.12 -0.69 -22.15
N TYR A 2 -3.14 0.17 -21.84
CA TYR A 2 -3.22 1.60 -22.17
C TYR A 2 -2.93 1.88 -23.65
N CYS A 3 -2.01 1.16 -24.29
CA CYS A 3 -1.80 1.24 -25.73
C CYS A 3 -3.06 0.80 -26.50
N THR A 4 -3.74 -0.25 -26.02
CA THR A 4 -5.03 -0.67 -26.60
C THR A 4 -6.12 0.41 -26.44
N LEU A 5 -6.12 1.15 -25.32
CA LEU A 5 -7.04 2.26 -25.12
C LEU A 5 -6.77 3.39 -26.13
N PHE A 6 -5.49 3.71 -26.34
CA PHE A 6 -5.08 4.71 -27.34
C PHE A 6 -5.45 4.26 -28.77
N ALA A 7 -5.12 3.03 -29.13
CA ALA A 7 -5.49 2.50 -30.45
C ALA A 7 -7.00 2.55 -30.70
N LYS A 8 -7.83 2.29 -29.68
CA LYS A 8 -9.29 2.45 -29.78
C LYS A 8 -9.72 3.87 -30.06
N SER A 9 -9.03 4.88 -29.50
CA SER A 9 -9.36 6.28 -29.75
C SER A 9 -9.06 6.71 -31.20
N LEU A 10 -8.07 6.08 -31.84
CA LEU A 10 -7.69 6.34 -33.23
C LEU A 10 -8.65 5.73 -34.24
N LYS A 11 -9.42 4.70 -33.83
CA LYS A 11 -10.28 3.90 -34.73
C LYS A 11 -11.32 4.74 -35.49
N ASN A 12 -11.79 5.84 -34.90
CA ASN A 12 -12.79 6.69 -35.53
C ASN A 12 -12.23 7.55 -36.67
N ASN A 13 -10.92 7.85 -36.64
CA ASN A 13 -10.27 8.76 -37.58
C ASN A 13 -9.30 8.06 -38.52
N HIS A 14 -8.94 6.79 -38.26
CA HIS A 14 -7.90 6.09 -38.98
C HIS A 14 -8.24 4.63 -39.22
N ASN A 15 -7.78 4.10 -40.39
CA ASN A 15 -7.78 2.67 -40.64
C ASN A 15 -6.56 2.03 -39.94
N LEU A 16 -6.78 1.51 -38.73
CA LEU A 16 -5.72 0.95 -37.90
C LEU A 16 -4.91 -0.18 -38.55
N ARG A 17 -5.46 -0.87 -39.56
CA ARG A 17 -4.73 -1.93 -40.29
C ARG A 17 -3.64 -1.39 -41.22
N LYS A 18 -3.79 -0.14 -41.67
CA LYS A 18 -2.86 0.53 -42.57
C LYS A 18 -2.01 1.58 -41.87
N MET A 19 -2.39 1.99 -40.64
CA MET A 19 -1.73 3.03 -39.90
C MET A 19 -0.42 2.55 -39.28
N LYS A 20 0.66 3.31 -39.49
CA LYS A 20 1.94 3.13 -38.81
C LYS A 20 2.02 4.00 -37.56
N GLN A 21 2.93 3.65 -36.65
CA GLN A 21 3.11 4.39 -35.37
C GLN A 21 3.52 5.84 -35.59
N GLY A 22 4.21 6.15 -36.70
CA GLY A 22 4.61 7.51 -37.10
C GLY A 22 3.49 8.35 -37.68
N ASP A 23 2.35 7.75 -38.03
CA ASP A 23 1.19 8.49 -38.62
C ASP A 23 0.34 9.21 -37.58
N VAL A 24 0.64 9.03 -36.29
CA VAL A 24 -0.07 9.69 -35.18
C VAL A 24 0.21 11.20 -35.20
N ARG A 25 -0.85 11.99 -35.33
CA ARG A 25 -0.78 13.45 -35.41
C ARG A 25 -1.12 14.10 -34.06
N ASN A 26 -0.75 15.36 -33.89
CA ASN A 26 -1.06 16.13 -32.69
C ASN A 26 -2.58 16.19 -32.40
N ASN A 27 -3.42 16.20 -33.44
CA ASN A 27 -4.88 16.17 -33.28
C ASN A 27 -5.35 14.87 -32.62
N ASP A 28 -4.78 13.73 -33.00
CA ASP A 28 -5.11 12.43 -32.41
C ASP A 28 -4.74 12.40 -30.91
N VAL A 29 -3.58 12.98 -30.59
CA VAL A 29 -3.14 13.12 -29.21
C VAL A 29 -4.09 14.02 -28.41
N SER A 30 -4.53 15.14 -28.99
CA SER A 30 -5.45 16.07 -28.35
C SER A 30 -6.81 15.45 -28.08
N ILE A 31 -7.36 14.69 -29.05
CA ILE A 31 -8.61 13.95 -28.89
C ILE A 31 -8.47 12.92 -27.78
N PHE A 32 -7.39 12.14 -27.80
CA PHE A 32 -7.15 11.13 -26.75
C PHE A 32 -6.97 11.77 -25.37
N TYR A 33 -6.24 12.89 -25.29
CA TYR A 33 -6.03 13.62 -24.04
C TYR A 33 -7.36 14.04 -23.40
N ARG A 34 -8.29 14.62 -24.17
CA ARG A 34 -9.62 15.00 -23.69
C ARG A 34 -10.44 13.76 -23.24
N GLN A 35 -10.37 12.67 -24.00
CA GLN A 35 -11.03 11.41 -23.60
C GLN A 35 -10.48 10.86 -22.27
N LEU A 36 -9.17 11.00 -22.03
CA LEU A 36 -8.55 10.63 -20.77
C LEU A 36 -9.00 11.50 -19.61
N GLU A 37 -9.19 12.80 -19.82
CA GLU A 37 -9.69 13.71 -18.79
C GLU A 37 -11.06 13.31 -18.26
N ILE A 38 -11.94 12.93 -19.17
CA ILE A 38 -13.30 12.43 -18.83
C ILE A 38 -13.22 11.05 -18.16
N LYS A 39 -12.45 10.14 -18.73
CA LYS A 39 -12.40 8.74 -18.28
C LYS A 39 -11.61 8.54 -16.98
N TYR A 40 -10.58 9.33 -16.79
CA TYR A 40 -9.68 9.26 -15.62
C TYR A 40 -9.50 10.64 -14.99
N PRO A 41 -10.51 11.18 -14.32
CA PRO A 41 -10.46 12.52 -13.73
C PRO A 41 -9.39 12.62 -12.63
N HIS A 42 -9.08 11.50 -11.96
CA HIS A 42 -8.08 11.49 -10.89
C HIS A 42 -6.65 11.65 -11.42
N PRO A 43 -5.90 12.71 -11.00
CA PRO A 43 -4.58 13.07 -11.56
C PRO A 43 -3.57 11.92 -11.60
N LYS A 44 -3.47 11.10 -10.53
CA LYS A 44 -2.53 9.96 -10.49
C LYS A 44 -2.82 8.93 -11.59
N THR A 45 -4.11 8.61 -11.82
CA THR A 45 -4.49 7.62 -12.83
C THR A 45 -4.29 8.20 -14.24
N PHE A 46 -4.70 9.43 -14.45
CA PHE A 46 -4.46 10.17 -15.70
C PHE A 46 -2.98 10.17 -16.08
N ASN A 47 -2.12 10.64 -15.17
CA ASN A 47 -0.68 10.68 -15.37
C ASN A 47 -0.06 9.30 -15.62
N LYS A 48 -0.57 8.25 -14.96
CA LYS A 48 -0.12 6.87 -15.18
C LYS A 48 -0.38 6.42 -16.62
N VAL A 49 -1.55 6.74 -17.17
CA VAL A 49 -1.88 6.41 -18.56
C VAL A 49 -0.94 7.14 -19.53
N LEU A 50 -0.79 8.44 -19.38
CA LEU A 50 0.15 9.24 -20.21
C LEU A 50 1.58 8.70 -20.12
N THR A 51 2.08 8.44 -18.91
CA THR A 51 3.41 7.88 -18.71
C THR A 51 3.58 6.55 -19.44
N SER A 52 2.58 5.67 -19.37
CA SER A 52 2.67 4.35 -20.00
C SER A 52 2.75 4.46 -21.53
N ILE A 53 2.02 5.38 -22.14
CA ILE A 53 2.02 5.59 -23.59
C ILE A 53 3.31 6.32 -24.02
N THR A 54 3.73 7.34 -23.28
CA THR A 54 5.00 8.03 -23.53
C THR A 54 6.18 7.04 -23.47
N SER A 55 6.19 6.14 -22.50
CA SER A 55 7.22 5.10 -22.36
C SER A 55 7.17 4.06 -23.51
N PHE A 56 5.96 3.74 -24.00
CA PHE A 56 5.82 2.87 -25.17
C PHE A 56 6.47 3.50 -26.41
N TYR A 57 6.21 4.78 -26.71
CA TYR A 57 6.89 5.46 -27.81
C TYR A 57 8.40 5.61 -27.60
N LYS A 58 8.85 5.82 -26.36
CA LYS A 58 10.27 5.76 -26.03
C LYS A 58 10.89 4.42 -26.39
N PHE A 59 10.24 3.32 -26.00
CA PHE A 59 10.68 1.97 -26.33
C PHE A 59 10.79 1.79 -27.86
N LEU A 60 9.79 2.21 -28.64
CA LEU A 60 9.83 2.11 -30.11
C LEU A 60 11.00 2.90 -30.73
N ILE A 61 11.35 4.05 -30.15
CA ILE A 61 12.44 4.90 -30.66
C ILE A 61 13.81 4.39 -30.20
N GLU A 62 13.96 4.06 -28.92
CA GLU A 62 15.26 3.77 -28.30
C GLU A 62 15.68 2.30 -28.42
N ILE A 63 14.73 1.37 -28.48
CA ILE A 63 15.00 -0.08 -28.49
C ILE A 63 14.68 -0.69 -29.86
N GLU A 64 13.53 -0.33 -30.45
CA GLU A 64 13.15 -0.83 -31.78
C GLU A 64 13.74 0.05 -32.92
N GLU A 65 14.50 1.09 -32.55
CA GLU A 65 15.21 1.99 -33.47
C GLU A 65 14.33 2.60 -34.59
N LEU A 66 13.04 2.81 -34.32
CA LEU A 66 12.12 3.42 -35.27
C LEU A 66 12.39 4.91 -35.42
N ASP A 67 12.56 5.39 -36.65
CA ASP A 67 12.70 6.83 -36.94
C ASP A 67 11.32 7.53 -36.88
N ILE A 68 10.82 7.71 -35.68
CA ILE A 68 9.56 8.40 -35.40
C ILE A 68 9.72 9.37 -34.25
N LYS A 69 8.85 10.37 -34.17
CA LYS A 69 8.79 11.28 -33.03
C LYS A 69 7.78 10.78 -32.00
N ASN A 70 8.09 10.98 -30.71
CA ASN A 70 7.13 10.68 -29.64
C ASN A 70 6.05 11.76 -29.57
N PRO A 71 4.81 11.48 -29.99
CA PRO A 71 3.76 12.49 -30.07
C PRO A 71 3.25 12.92 -28.67
N PHE A 72 3.57 12.16 -27.63
CA PHE A 72 3.19 12.46 -26.23
C PHE A 72 4.29 13.18 -25.44
N LYS A 73 5.42 13.53 -26.06
CA LYS A 73 6.56 14.15 -25.36
C LYS A 73 6.18 15.42 -24.61
N ASN A 74 5.33 16.24 -25.21
CA ASN A 74 4.94 17.55 -24.69
C ASN A 74 3.57 17.56 -24.00
N CYS A 75 2.96 16.40 -23.76
CA CYS A 75 1.70 16.35 -23.06
C CYS A 75 1.87 16.72 -21.58
N SER A 76 1.14 17.75 -21.14
CA SER A 76 1.14 18.20 -19.76
C SER A 76 0.56 17.15 -18.83
N ARG A 77 1.17 16.99 -17.66
CA ARG A 77 0.67 16.15 -16.59
C ARG A 77 -0.15 16.96 -15.61
N LYS A 78 -1.18 16.35 -15.05
CA LYS A 78 -1.97 16.98 -13.98
C LYS A 78 -1.16 17.04 -12.70
N GLN A 79 -1.26 18.15 -11.98
CA GLN A 79 -0.67 18.28 -10.66
C GLN A 79 -1.31 17.26 -9.72
N VAL A 80 -0.48 16.51 -9.03
CA VAL A 80 -0.90 15.56 -8.01
C VAL A 80 -0.70 16.21 -6.66
N LEU A 81 -1.80 16.59 -6.02
CA LEU A 81 -1.75 17.01 -4.64
C LEU A 81 -1.46 15.78 -3.77
N THR A 82 -0.48 15.91 -2.89
CA THR A 82 -0.28 14.95 -1.81
C THR A 82 -1.44 15.11 -0.85
N GLY A 83 -2.30 14.09 -0.74
CA GLY A 83 -3.38 14.12 0.23
C GLY A 83 -2.82 14.02 1.65
N ASP A 84 -3.63 14.40 2.62
CA ASP A 84 -3.31 14.25 4.04
C ASP A 84 -2.89 12.82 4.35
N ASN A 85 -1.82 12.69 5.12
CA ASN A 85 -1.35 11.39 5.58
C ASN A 85 -2.19 10.95 6.78
N LEU A 86 -3.45 10.59 6.49
CA LEU A 86 -4.37 10.10 7.51
C LEU A 86 -3.76 8.93 8.30
N ILE A 87 -3.81 9.03 9.60
CA ILE A 87 -3.43 8.00 10.55
C ILE A 87 -4.59 7.75 11.50
N LEU A 88 -4.67 6.54 12.04
CA LEU A 88 -5.66 6.22 13.05
C LEU A 88 -5.17 6.65 14.42
N THR A 89 -6.08 7.18 15.23
CA THR A 89 -5.88 7.32 16.67
C THR A 89 -6.03 5.96 17.36
N LYS A 90 -5.57 5.88 18.60
CA LYS A 90 -5.74 4.69 19.43
C LYS A 90 -7.21 4.33 19.60
N ASP A 91 -8.03 5.33 19.94
CA ASP A 91 -9.47 5.15 20.16
C ASP A 91 -10.22 4.66 18.92
N GLU A 92 -9.87 5.20 17.73
CA GLU A 92 -10.45 4.73 16.46
C GLU A 92 -10.08 3.27 16.19
N PHE A 93 -8.83 2.90 16.45
CA PHE A 93 -8.39 1.52 16.26
C PHE A 93 -9.09 0.57 17.25
N GLU A 94 -9.19 0.94 18.53
CA GLU A 94 -9.88 0.15 19.55
C GLU A 94 -11.37 -0.03 19.22
N LYS A 95 -12.05 1.00 18.72
CA LYS A 95 -13.44 0.87 18.22
C LYS A 95 -13.57 -0.12 17.06
N ILE A 96 -12.62 -0.11 16.12
CA ILE A 96 -12.60 -1.10 15.02
C ILE A 96 -12.42 -2.51 15.57
N ILE A 97 -11.50 -2.70 16.52
CA ILE A 97 -11.22 -3.99 17.15
C ILE A 97 -12.44 -4.49 17.91
N ALA A 98 -13.11 -3.64 18.68
CA ALA A 98 -14.34 -3.98 19.39
C ALA A 98 -15.47 -4.40 18.43
N ALA A 99 -15.58 -3.73 17.28
CA ALA A 99 -16.55 -4.11 16.24
C ALA A 99 -16.26 -5.51 15.65
N VAL A 100 -14.99 -5.92 15.57
CA VAL A 100 -14.62 -7.30 15.15
C VAL A 100 -15.00 -8.31 16.22
N GLU A 101 -14.72 -8.01 17.49
CA GLU A 101 -15.01 -8.89 18.64
C GLU A 101 -16.50 -9.14 18.81
N SER A 102 -17.33 -8.13 18.60
CA SER A 102 -18.79 -8.22 18.76
C SER A 102 -19.44 -9.25 17.82
N LYS A 103 -18.72 -9.67 16.76
CA LYS A 103 -19.20 -10.60 15.72
C LYS A 103 -20.56 -10.20 15.13
N SER A 104 -20.95 -8.93 15.26
CA SER A 104 -22.33 -8.47 15.04
C SER A 104 -22.71 -8.26 13.59
N SER A 105 -21.78 -8.27 12.64
CA SER A 105 -22.07 -7.92 11.26
C SER A 105 -21.21 -8.71 10.29
N PHE A 106 -21.60 -9.95 10.04
CA PHE A 106 -20.76 -10.87 9.27
C PHE A 106 -21.00 -10.88 7.79
N GLN A 107 -22.03 -10.18 7.31
CA GLN A 107 -22.44 -10.32 5.92
C GLN A 107 -22.31 -9.00 5.18
N HIS A 108 -21.62 -9.05 4.05
CA HIS A 108 -21.57 -7.97 3.08
C HIS A 108 -22.42 -8.39 1.87
N THR A 109 -23.42 -7.55 1.52
CA THR A 109 -24.23 -7.82 0.33
C THR A 109 -23.53 -7.26 -0.90
N ARG A 110 -23.24 -8.11 -1.88
CA ARG A 110 -22.73 -7.70 -3.19
C ARG A 110 -23.82 -7.10 -4.04
N THR A 111 -23.45 -6.36 -5.10
CA THR A 111 -24.37 -5.78 -6.10
C THR A 111 -25.30 -6.80 -6.74
N ASN A 112 -24.93 -8.08 -6.80
CA ASN A 112 -25.75 -9.18 -7.29
C ASN A 112 -26.63 -9.85 -6.21
N GLY A 113 -26.77 -9.25 -5.03
CA GLY A 113 -27.55 -9.78 -3.91
C GLY A 113 -26.85 -10.89 -3.11
N ARG A 114 -25.67 -11.35 -3.55
CA ARG A 114 -24.93 -12.40 -2.83
C ARG A 114 -24.38 -11.83 -1.53
N ARG A 115 -24.57 -12.57 -0.44
CA ARG A 115 -24.02 -12.25 0.87
C ARG A 115 -22.67 -12.94 1.04
N ASP A 116 -21.64 -12.16 1.37
CA ASP A 116 -20.31 -12.67 1.69
C ASP A 116 -20.06 -12.61 3.19
N TYR A 117 -19.46 -13.66 3.70
CA TYR A 117 -19.01 -13.68 5.08
C TYR A 117 -17.70 -12.90 5.20
N VAL A 118 -17.69 -11.85 6.02
CA VAL A 118 -16.52 -10.93 6.15
C VAL A 118 -15.70 -11.20 7.40
N TYR A 119 -16.22 -11.98 8.35
CA TYR A 119 -15.52 -12.35 9.58
C TYR A 119 -14.70 -13.63 9.38
N GLU A 120 -13.55 -13.66 10.02
CA GLU A 120 -12.72 -14.86 10.24
C GLU A 120 -12.20 -14.84 11.67
N THR A 121 -11.99 -15.99 12.28
CA THR A 121 -11.51 -16.10 13.65
C THR A 121 -10.16 -15.41 13.90
N TRP A 122 -9.32 -15.36 12.88
CA TRP A 122 -8.01 -14.72 12.92
C TRP A 122 -8.05 -13.23 12.57
N MET A 123 -9.21 -12.64 12.24
CA MET A 123 -9.31 -11.27 11.72
C MET A 123 -8.85 -10.21 12.74
N PHE A 124 -9.23 -10.40 13.98
CA PHE A 124 -8.81 -9.58 15.12
C PHE A 124 -7.27 -9.50 15.20
N ASN A 125 -6.62 -10.66 15.21
CA ASN A 125 -5.15 -10.73 15.26
C ASN A 125 -4.50 -10.16 14.01
N ALA A 126 -5.12 -10.35 12.84
CA ALA A 126 -4.62 -9.78 11.59
C ALA A 126 -4.54 -8.25 11.67
N PHE A 127 -5.59 -7.56 12.13
CA PHE A 127 -5.58 -6.10 12.20
C PHE A 127 -4.53 -5.60 13.20
N LYS A 128 -4.39 -6.24 14.36
CA LYS A 128 -3.33 -5.91 15.33
C LYS A 128 -1.94 -6.13 14.74
N LEU A 129 -1.71 -7.25 14.05
CA LEU A 129 -0.43 -7.52 13.37
C LEU A 129 -0.12 -6.47 12.29
N PHE A 130 -1.10 -6.05 11.50
CA PHE A 130 -0.89 -4.98 10.52
C PHE A 130 -0.45 -3.68 11.14
N LEU A 131 -1.02 -3.32 12.29
CA LEU A 131 -0.64 -2.12 13.03
C LEU A 131 0.76 -2.27 13.65
N LEU A 132 1.04 -3.38 14.34
CA LEU A 132 2.25 -3.52 15.16
C LEU A 132 3.49 -3.95 14.37
N VAL A 133 3.34 -4.63 13.24
CA VAL A 133 4.45 -5.02 12.34
C VAL A 133 4.75 -3.90 11.32
N GLY A 134 3.73 -3.14 10.92
CA GLY A 134 3.87 -2.08 9.93
C GLY A 134 4.32 -2.55 8.54
N GLY A 135 4.27 -3.85 8.25
CA GLY A 135 4.64 -4.44 6.98
C GLY A 135 3.67 -4.12 5.83
N ARG A 136 4.06 -4.44 4.59
CA ARG A 136 3.11 -4.42 3.47
C ARG A 136 2.11 -5.55 3.62
N ARG A 137 0.91 -5.40 3.04
CA ARG A 137 -0.19 -6.34 3.20
C ARG A 137 0.22 -7.79 2.96
N GLU A 138 0.88 -8.07 1.85
CA GLU A 138 1.34 -9.41 1.52
C GLU A 138 2.45 -9.90 2.46
N GLU A 139 3.35 -9.00 2.86
CA GLU A 139 4.44 -9.31 3.80
C GLU A 139 3.87 -9.80 5.14
N VAL A 140 2.91 -9.06 5.72
CA VAL A 140 2.29 -9.43 7.01
C VAL A 140 1.50 -10.73 6.93
N LEU A 141 0.71 -10.91 5.86
CA LEU A 141 -0.10 -12.13 5.68
C LEU A 141 0.72 -13.38 5.37
N SER A 142 1.97 -13.21 4.94
CA SER A 142 2.87 -14.32 4.66
C SER A 142 3.76 -14.68 5.84
N LEU A 143 3.70 -13.93 6.95
CA LEU A 143 4.52 -14.19 8.15
C LEU A 143 4.22 -15.56 8.74
N LYS A 144 5.30 -16.25 9.13
CA LYS A 144 5.29 -17.54 9.78
C LYS A 144 5.95 -17.45 11.14
N TRP A 145 5.65 -18.39 12.01
CA TRP A 145 6.32 -18.49 13.31
C TRP A 145 7.83 -18.74 13.18
N SER A 146 8.27 -19.40 12.11
CA SER A 146 9.70 -19.60 11.78
C SER A 146 10.41 -18.32 11.33
N ASP A 147 9.68 -17.25 11.03
CA ASP A 147 10.28 -15.97 10.62
C ASP A 147 10.66 -15.10 11.83
N ILE A 148 10.35 -15.56 13.04
CA ILE A 148 10.78 -14.90 14.28
C ILE A 148 12.20 -15.37 14.62
N ILE A 149 13.13 -14.43 14.62
CA ILE A 149 14.54 -14.67 14.94
C ILE A 149 14.99 -13.81 16.12
N GLN A 150 16.01 -14.25 16.80
CA GLN A 150 16.65 -13.49 17.88
C GLN A 150 17.91 -12.82 17.38
N GLY A 151 18.06 -11.54 17.63
CA GLY A 151 19.28 -10.78 17.38
C GLY A 151 20.32 -10.95 18.49
N ASN A 152 21.50 -10.39 18.28
CA ASN A 152 22.66 -10.54 19.19
C ASN A 152 22.39 -10.05 20.62
N ASN A 153 21.50 -9.06 20.77
CA ASN A 153 21.15 -8.46 22.07
C ASN A 153 19.89 -9.06 22.70
N GLY A 154 19.47 -10.24 22.27
CA GLY A 154 18.26 -10.87 22.77
C GLY A 154 16.94 -10.31 22.20
N VAL A 155 17.01 -9.21 21.45
CA VAL A 155 15.83 -8.61 20.80
C VAL A 155 15.29 -9.54 19.72
N LEU A 156 13.97 -9.74 19.70
CA LEU A 156 13.32 -10.54 18.70
C LEU A 156 12.97 -9.67 17.48
N PHE A 157 13.04 -10.28 16.30
CA PHE A 157 12.70 -9.65 15.03
C PHE A 157 11.85 -10.60 14.17
N PHE A 158 10.92 -10.03 13.41
CA PHE A 158 10.45 -10.70 12.21
C PHE A 158 11.46 -10.50 11.07
N GLN A 159 11.88 -11.59 10.46
CA GLN A 159 12.67 -11.60 9.23
C GLN A 159 11.76 -11.96 8.06
N PHE A 160 11.60 -11.10 7.07
CA PHE A 160 10.75 -11.36 5.92
C PHE A 160 11.34 -10.88 4.59
N ARG A 161 10.82 -11.44 3.50
CA ARG A 161 11.28 -11.16 2.15
C ARG A 161 10.82 -9.78 1.68
N ASN A 162 11.65 -9.08 0.91
CA ASN A 162 11.23 -7.84 0.25
C ASN A 162 10.55 -8.14 -1.09
N LEU A 163 9.34 -8.70 -1.03
CA LEU A 163 8.59 -9.22 -2.19
C LEU A 163 8.47 -8.22 -3.34
N LYS A 164 8.38 -6.92 -3.04
CA LYS A 164 8.29 -5.89 -4.08
C LYS A 164 9.58 -5.79 -4.91
N VAL A 165 10.74 -5.87 -4.27
CA VAL A 165 12.04 -5.74 -4.95
C VAL A 165 12.41 -7.05 -5.65
N GLU A 166 12.10 -8.18 -5.05
CA GLU A 166 12.30 -9.50 -5.66
C GLU A 166 11.54 -9.65 -6.99
N ARG A 167 10.32 -9.12 -7.07
CA ARG A 167 9.52 -9.11 -8.31
C ARG A 167 10.08 -8.22 -9.42
N LEU A 168 10.98 -7.31 -9.09
CA LEU A 168 11.70 -6.50 -10.08
C LEU A 168 12.95 -7.21 -10.64
N GLY A 169 13.12 -8.50 -10.36
CA GLY A 169 14.19 -9.35 -10.91
C GLY A 169 15.46 -9.40 -10.06
N ASN A 170 15.51 -8.74 -8.92
CA ASN A 170 16.68 -8.80 -8.04
C ASN A 170 16.56 -9.96 -7.04
N LYS A 171 17.10 -11.13 -7.42
CA LYS A 171 17.06 -12.36 -6.60
C LYS A 171 17.86 -12.26 -5.29
N ASN A 172 18.85 -11.38 -5.22
CA ASN A 172 19.72 -11.18 -4.06
C ASN A 172 19.25 -10.00 -3.18
N THR A 173 17.95 -9.81 -3.07
CA THR A 173 17.41 -8.71 -2.25
C THR A 173 17.64 -8.98 -0.76
N PRO A 174 18.20 -8.02 -0.01
CA PRO A 174 18.34 -8.15 1.43
C PRO A 174 17.00 -8.42 2.10
N LYS A 175 17.01 -9.31 3.08
CA LYS A 175 15.85 -9.53 3.93
C LYS A 175 15.55 -8.28 4.73
N LYS A 176 14.31 -8.13 5.11
CA LYS A 176 13.86 -7.07 6.00
C LYS A 176 13.73 -7.58 7.41
N TYR A 177 13.89 -6.68 8.35
CA TYR A 177 13.72 -6.95 9.75
C TYR A 177 12.75 -5.95 10.36
N SER A 178 11.78 -6.44 11.14
CA SER A 178 10.90 -5.61 11.95
C SER A 178 11.08 -6.02 13.41
N PRO A 179 11.45 -5.11 14.30
CA PRO A 179 11.62 -5.44 15.72
C PRO A 179 10.27 -5.82 16.33
N ILE A 180 10.32 -6.77 17.25
CA ILE A 180 9.16 -7.20 18.04
C ILE A 180 9.23 -6.45 19.36
N ASN A 181 8.45 -5.37 19.45
CA ASN A 181 8.31 -4.60 20.69
C ASN A 181 7.39 -5.33 21.70
N GLU A 182 7.23 -4.78 22.89
CA GLU A 182 6.44 -5.39 23.97
C GLU A 182 5.00 -5.67 23.58
N ASP A 183 4.33 -4.72 22.92
CA ASP A 183 2.94 -4.89 22.49
C ASP A 183 2.79 -6.02 21.45
N LEU A 184 3.71 -6.08 20.50
CA LEU A 184 3.72 -7.15 19.50
C LEU A 184 4.06 -8.50 20.14
N LEU A 185 5.01 -8.53 21.08
CA LEU A 185 5.34 -9.78 21.81
C LEU A 185 4.15 -10.27 22.63
N LYS A 186 3.43 -9.37 23.29
CA LYS A 186 2.21 -9.69 24.03
C LYS A 186 1.17 -10.33 23.09
N LEU A 187 0.90 -9.69 21.95
CA LEU A 187 -0.01 -10.25 20.94
C LEU A 187 0.43 -11.64 20.47
N LEU A 188 1.72 -11.82 20.17
CA LEU A 188 2.25 -13.11 19.73
C LEU A 188 2.09 -14.20 20.80
N LYS A 189 2.29 -13.87 22.08
CA LYS A 189 2.04 -14.81 23.20
C LYS A 189 0.56 -15.19 23.30
N GLU A 190 -0.35 -14.21 23.18
CA GLU A 190 -1.80 -14.46 23.11
C GLU A 190 -2.17 -15.37 21.93
N MET A 191 -1.44 -15.28 20.81
CA MET A 191 -1.61 -16.14 19.62
C MET A 191 -0.95 -17.51 19.74
N GLY A 192 -0.23 -17.82 20.84
CA GLY A 192 0.41 -19.11 21.07
C GLY A 192 1.90 -19.18 20.70
N TYR A 193 2.65 -18.09 20.80
CA TYR A 193 4.08 -18.03 20.46
C TYR A 193 4.89 -19.15 21.09
N ASP A 194 4.69 -19.43 22.38
CA ASP A 194 5.50 -20.42 23.12
C ASP A 194 5.38 -21.84 22.55
N GLN A 195 4.19 -22.20 22.02
CA GLN A 195 3.92 -23.50 21.40
C GLN A 195 4.27 -23.55 19.91
N MET A 196 4.28 -22.37 19.25
CA MET A 196 4.40 -22.27 17.80
C MET A 196 5.76 -21.79 17.32
N LYS A 197 6.62 -21.29 18.22
CA LYS A 197 7.96 -20.78 17.92
C LYS A 197 8.74 -21.73 17.00
N GLY A 198 9.29 -21.20 15.91
CA GLY A 198 10.09 -21.94 14.95
C GLY A 198 9.31 -22.84 13.99
N LYS A 199 8.00 -23.00 14.14
CA LYS A 199 7.21 -23.80 13.21
C LYS A 199 6.97 -23.08 11.89
N ASN A 200 7.02 -23.82 10.78
CA ASN A 200 6.76 -23.30 9.42
C ASN A 200 5.25 -23.19 9.15
N VAL A 201 4.53 -22.53 10.06
CA VAL A 201 3.08 -22.29 9.99
C VAL A 201 2.82 -20.80 9.98
N LYS A 202 1.85 -20.33 9.19
CA LYS A 202 1.48 -18.91 9.12
C LYS A 202 0.84 -18.42 10.42
N LEU A 203 1.07 -17.15 10.76
CA LEU A 203 0.40 -16.50 11.88
C LEU A 203 -1.09 -16.26 11.59
N ILE A 204 -1.40 -15.96 10.33
CA ILE A 204 -2.76 -15.69 9.84
C ILE A 204 -3.12 -16.78 8.83
N ASP A 205 -4.34 -17.32 8.93
CA ASP A 205 -4.78 -18.47 8.14
C ASP A 205 -3.80 -19.65 8.22
N PRO A 206 -3.57 -20.20 9.44
CA PRO A 206 -2.57 -21.26 9.67
C PRO A 206 -2.88 -22.54 8.88
N GLU A 207 -4.14 -22.80 8.58
CA GLU A 207 -4.61 -23.95 7.80
C GLU A 207 -4.45 -23.75 6.30
N ASN A 208 -3.99 -22.56 5.84
CA ASN A 208 -3.89 -22.20 4.43
C ASN A 208 -5.21 -22.35 3.64
N THR A 209 -6.32 -21.98 4.26
CA THR A 209 -7.66 -22.05 3.66
C THR A 209 -7.78 -21.19 2.40
N TYR A 210 -7.03 -20.08 2.36
CA TYR A 210 -7.11 -19.11 1.28
C TYR A 210 -5.80 -18.94 0.51
N THR A 211 -5.91 -18.66 -0.80
CA THR A 211 -4.76 -18.15 -1.56
C THR A 211 -4.37 -16.77 -1.04
N ILE A 212 -3.11 -16.37 -1.25
CA ILE A 212 -2.61 -15.07 -0.79
C ILE A 212 -3.40 -13.89 -1.38
N ASN A 213 -3.87 -13.98 -2.61
CA ASN A 213 -4.70 -12.94 -3.21
C ASN A 213 -6.09 -12.87 -2.56
N THR A 214 -6.71 -14.01 -2.33
CA THR A 214 -8.02 -14.09 -1.67
C THR A 214 -7.98 -13.52 -0.26
N ILE A 215 -6.98 -13.91 0.55
CA ILE A 215 -6.86 -13.42 1.93
C ILE A 215 -6.54 -11.92 1.95
N MET A 216 -5.71 -11.40 1.02
CA MET A 216 -5.44 -9.97 0.88
C MET A 216 -6.72 -9.16 0.58
N GLU A 217 -7.58 -9.64 -0.29
CA GLU A 217 -8.87 -8.99 -0.58
C GLU A 217 -9.83 -9.10 0.60
N LYS A 218 -9.90 -10.27 1.21
CA LYS A 218 -10.79 -10.53 2.35
C LYS A 218 -10.45 -9.61 3.53
N VAL A 219 -9.20 -9.54 3.95
CA VAL A 219 -8.75 -8.66 5.05
C VAL A 219 -9.02 -7.19 4.73
N SER A 220 -8.81 -6.75 3.49
CA SER A 220 -9.05 -5.35 3.10
C SER A 220 -10.53 -4.98 3.11
N ARG A 221 -11.41 -5.88 2.66
CA ARG A 221 -12.87 -5.68 2.70
C ARG A 221 -13.38 -5.70 4.13
N SER A 222 -12.91 -6.65 4.93
CA SER A 222 -13.29 -6.79 6.34
C SER A 222 -12.89 -5.56 7.15
N PHE A 223 -11.68 -5.03 6.95
CA PHE A 223 -11.27 -3.79 7.61
C PHE A 223 -12.21 -2.63 7.29
N THR A 224 -12.59 -2.47 6.01
CA THR A 224 -13.52 -1.42 5.60
C THR A 224 -14.92 -1.63 6.21
N HIS A 225 -15.37 -2.88 6.30
CA HIS A 225 -16.64 -3.25 6.91
C HIS A 225 -16.65 -2.89 8.40
N PHE A 226 -15.68 -3.39 9.17
CA PHE A 226 -15.63 -3.16 10.62
C PHE A 226 -15.35 -1.70 11.00
N ARG A 227 -14.57 -0.96 10.19
CA ARG A 227 -14.44 0.48 10.34
C ARG A 227 -15.81 1.18 10.27
N LYS A 228 -16.63 0.83 9.28
CA LYS A 228 -17.98 1.38 9.13
C LYS A 228 -18.90 0.95 10.29
N ALA A 229 -18.83 -0.32 10.69
CA ALA A 229 -19.57 -0.85 11.83
C ALA A 229 -19.20 -0.15 13.16
N ALA A 230 -17.94 0.28 13.29
CA ALA A 230 -17.45 1.08 14.41
C ALA A 230 -17.90 2.56 14.36
N GLY A 231 -18.69 2.99 13.37
CA GLY A 231 -19.15 4.37 13.21
C GLY A 231 -18.05 5.35 12.77
N ILE A 232 -16.92 4.86 12.23
CA ILE A 232 -15.82 5.73 11.80
C ILE A 232 -16.03 6.13 10.34
N GLU A 233 -16.36 7.41 10.13
CA GLU A 233 -16.61 7.97 8.80
C GLU A 233 -15.34 8.20 8.01
N THR A 234 -14.23 8.58 8.67
CA THR A 234 -12.93 8.78 8.02
C THR A 234 -12.59 7.56 7.15
N PRO A 235 -12.24 7.76 5.86
CA PRO A 235 -12.13 6.67 4.90
C PRO A 235 -10.82 5.88 5.06
N PHE A 236 -10.53 5.45 6.27
CA PHE A 236 -9.40 4.58 6.53
C PHE A 236 -9.53 3.26 5.78
N THR A 237 -8.42 2.80 5.28
CA THR A 237 -8.25 1.48 4.68
C THR A 237 -7.12 0.75 5.37
N LEU A 238 -6.99 -0.54 5.18
CA LEU A 238 -5.95 -1.37 5.80
C LEU A 238 -4.51 -0.79 5.66
N LYS A 239 -4.22 -0.09 4.57
CA LYS A 239 -2.90 0.56 4.37
C LYS A 239 -2.60 1.67 5.40
N HIS A 240 -3.63 2.26 6.02
CA HIS A 240 -3.44 3.31 7.01
C HIS A 240 -2.90 2.76 8.33
N LEU A 241 -3.08 1.48 8.63
CA LEU A 241 -2.43 0.82 9.77
C LEU A 241 -0.89 0.91 9.64
N ARG A 242 -0.36 0.60 8.44
CA ARG A 242 1.07 0.78 8.18
C ARG A 242 1.50 2.25 8.24
N LYS A 243 0.66 3.19 7.75
CA LYS A 243 0.98 4.62 7.87
C LYS A 243 1.07 5.04 9.33
N THR A 244 0.10 4.64 10.14
CA THR A 244 0.06 4.88 11.58
C THR A 244 1.32 4.34 12.25
N TYR A 245 1.68 3.08 12.03
CA TYR A 245 2.92 2.49 12.55
C TYR A 245 4.16 3.29 12.17
N LEU A 246 4.35 3.57 10.88
CA LEU A 246 5.55 4.28 10.41
C LEU A 246 5.62 5.71 10.93
N THR A 247 4.48 6.37 11.12
CA THR A 247 4.44 7.70 11.72
C THR A 247 4.91 7.65 13.18
N TRP A 248 4.41 6.71 13.99
CA TRP A 248 4.84 6.56 15.38
C TRP A 248 6.31 6.17 15.50
N VAL A 249 6.78 5.24 14.66
CA VAL A 249 8.21 4.87 14.62
C VAL A 249 9.06 6.07 14.24
N PHE A 250 8.63 6.89 13.29
CA PHE A 250 9.36 8.10 12.89
C PHE A 250 9.48 9.10 14.05
N HIS A 251 8.42 9.30 14.82
CA HIS A 251 8.48 10.17 16.00
C HIS A 251 9.46 9.68 17.06
N THR A 252 9.63 8.36 17.17
CA THR A 252 10.55 7.77 18.15
C THR A 252 11.98 7.71 17.64
N MET A 253 12.19 7.32 16.37
CA MET A 253 13.50 6.98 15.80
C MET A 253 14.00 7.99 14.74
N GLY A 254 13.18 8.96 14.33
CA GLY A 254 13.57 9.93 13.31
C GLY A 254 13.98 9.26 11.99
N SER A 255 15.15 9.64 11.47
CA SER A 255 15.69 9.14 10.20
C SER A 255 15.89 7.62 10.15
N ASP A 256 16.10 6.97 11.29
CA ASP A 256 16.34 5.52 11.37
C ASP A 256 15.11 4.69 11.04
N THR A 257 13.93 5.30 11.03
CA THR A 257 12.70 4.69 10.50
C THR A 257 12.86 4.14 9.09
N LYS A 258 13.77 4.70 8.30
CA LYS A 258 14.11 4.22 6.97
C LYS A 258 14.56 2.76 6.97
N LEU A 259 15.31 2.34 7.98
CA LEU A 259 15.79 0.97 8.13
C LEU A 259 14.64 -0.02 8.27
N LEU A 260 13.61 0.34 9.02
CA LEU A 260 12.43 -0.51 9.25
C LEU A 260 11.42 -0.45 8.10
N SER A 261 11.27 0.72 7.48
CA SER A 261 10.27 0.95 6.43
C SER A 261 10.66 0.37 5.07
N SER A 262 11.97 0.10 4.85
CA SER A 262 12.57 -0.31 3.56
C SER A 262 12.27 0.69 2.42
N HIS A 263 12.20 1.98 2.72
CA HIS A 263 12.12 3.03 1.71
C HIS A 263 13.53 3.44 1.28
N THR A 264 13.70 3.69 -0.02
CA THR A 264 14.99 4.07 -0.60
C THR A 264 15.36 5.52 -0.29
N SER A 265 14.38 6.37 0.05
CA SER A 265 14.62 7.77 0.41
C SER A 265 13.70 8.25 1.53
N MET A 266 14.18 9.17 2.36
CA MET A 266 13.40 9.86 3.39
C MET A 266 12.25 10.64 2.79
N LYS A 267 12.45 11.32 1.67
CA LYS A 267 11.42 12.09 0.97
C LYS A 267 10.17 11.25 0.63
N VAL A 268 10.34 9.97 0.27
CA VAL A 268 9.20 9.06 0.05
C VAL A 268 8.49 8.73 1.34
N LEU A 269 9.23 8.55 2.43
CA LEU A 269 8.67 8.28 3.76
C LEU A 269 7.84 9.49 4.24
N GLU A 270 8.41 10.66 4.24
CA GLU A 270 7.78 11.92 4.64
C GLU A 270 6.53 12.24 3.80
N ASN A 271 6.65 12.22 2.47
CA ASN A 271 5.55 12.59 1.57
C ASN A 271 4.35 11.64 1.60
N HIS A 272 4.52 10.37 2.01
CA HIS A 272 3.48 9.36 1.85
C HIS A 272 3.06 8.67 3.14
N TYR A 273 3.84 8.78 4.20
CA TYR A 273 3.59 8.02 5.42
C TYR A 273 3.56 8.89 6.68
N ILE A 274 4.39 9.92 6.78
CA ILE A 274 4.45 10.74 7.98
C ILE A 274 3.30 11.75 7.99
N ASN A 275 2.61 11.85 9.11
CA ASN A 275 1.60 12.89 9.32
C ASN A 275 2.25 14.08 10.03
N PRO A 276 2.37 15.25 9.37
CA PRO A 276 2.98 16.43 9.98
C PRO A 276 2.18 16.97 11.18
N LEU A 277 0.87 16.70 11.25
CA LEU A 277 0.03 17.17 12.35
C LEU A 277 0.33 16.48 13.69
N LEU A 278 1.03 15.34 13.68
CA LEU A 278 1.52 14.71 14.91
C LEU A 278 2.75 15.42 15.50
N LEU A 279 3.29 16.43 14.82
CA LEU A 279 4.26 17.32 15.46
C LEU A 279 3.69 17.95 16.75
N ASN A 280 2.36 17.99 16.90
CA ASN A 280 1.71 18.44 18.11
C ASN A 280 2.00 17.57 19.36
N VAL A 281 2.44 16.32 19.19
CA VAL A 281 2.90 15.49 20.33
C VAL A 281 4.22 15.99 20.91
N GLU A 282 4.97 16.79 20.14
CA GLU A 282 6.18 17.48 20.59
C GLU A 282 5.94 18.97 20.93
N GLU A 283 4.69 19.43 21.05
CA GLU A 283 4.42 20.81 21.45
C GLU A 283 5.17 21.19 22.75
N GLU A 284 5.24 20.29 23.72
CA GLU A 284 6.05 20.52 24.92
C GLU A 284 7.53 20.72 24.62
N LYS A 285 8.08 20.05 23.60
CA LYS A 285 9.48 20.25 23.18
C LYS A 285 9.62 21.51 22.36
N LEU A 286 8.67 21.80 21.45
CA LEU A 286 8.66 23.03 20.67
C LEU A 286 8.46 24.27 21.55
N MET A 287 7.59 24.19 22.57
CA MET A 287 7.43 25.27 23.56
C MET A 287 8.66 25.50 24.42
N LYS A 288 9.59 24.55 24.49
CA LYS A 288 10.86 24.71 25.18
C LYS A 288 11.96 25.29 24.28
N VAL A 289 11.70 25.48 22.98
CA VAL A 289 12.64 26.12 22.07
C VAL A 289 12.66 27.61 22.33
N LYS A 290 13.71 28.09 23.01
CA LYS A 290 14.00 29.51 23.15
C LYS A 290 14.84 29.96 22.00
N VAL A 291 14.30 30.84 21.15
CA VAL A 291 14.99 31.34 19.95
C VAL A 291 16.12 32.31 20.28
N PHE A 292 16.09 32.92 21.45
CA PHE A 292 17.09 33.89 21.90
C PHE A 292 17.57 33.64 23.35
N GLY A 293 17.69 32.37 23.73
CA GLY A 293 18.34 31.98 24.98
C GLY A 293 17.48 32.10 26.25
#